data_7175a79ba4659e6abd530baa0f2f471d
#
_entry.id   7175a79ba4659e6abd530baa0f2f471d
#
_cell.length_a   1.000
_cell.length_b   1.000
_cell.length_c   1.000
_cell.angle_alpha   90.00
_cell.angle_beta   90.00
_cell.angle_gamma   90.00
#
_symmetry.space_group_name_H-M   'P 1'
#
loop_
_entity.id
_entity.type
_entity.pdbx_description
1 polymer ?
#
loop_
_entity_poly.entity_id
_entity_poly.type
_entity_poly.pdbx_seq_one_letter_code
_entity_poly.pdbx_strand_id
1 'polypeptide(L)'
;PGIPYSNPIIKGAIEKGIPVITEVELAYQISEAPIVGITGTNGKTTTTTLIYEVLKAAGLNPLIAGNIGTVASGVAMEAKKENTIVMELSSFQLMGIRTFAPKIALITNLYEAHLDYHGNFDSYCTAKSNITKYQTNNDYLVYNADQQEVIQVAEQSVATTVPFSVKQVVDNGAYIEDGAVKYKGETIISLADIVLP
;
A
#
# COMPACT_ATOMS: atom_id res chain seq x y z
N PRO A 1 -6.86 7.98 12.37
CA PRO A 1 -7.50 8.50 11.14
C PRO A 1 -8.99 8.75 11.41
N GLY A 2 -9.65 9.57 10.58
CA GLY A 2 -11.06 9.91 10.75
C GLY A 2 -11.33 11.25 11.46
N ILE A 3 -10.35 11.89 12.08
CA ILE A 3 -10.47 13.25 12.56
C ILE A 3 -9.98 14.18 11.42
N PRO A 4 -10.83 15.08 10.92
CA PRO A 4 -10.43 15.97 9.83
C PRO A 4 -9.37 16.98 10.29
N TYR A 5 -8.46 17.36 9.39
CA TYR A 5 -7.43 18.35 9.67
C TYR A 5 -7.97 19.75 9.98
N SER A 6 -9.26 20.01 9.66
CA SER A 6 -9.99 21.20 10.07
C SER A 6 -10.39 21.22 11.55
N ASN A 7 -10.24 20.11 12.28
CA ASN A 7 -10.48 20.06 13.72
C ASN A 7 -9.63 21.12 14.45
N PRO A 8 -10.21 21.93 15.34
CA PRO A 8 -9.48 23.03 15.99
C PRO A 8 -8.22 22.63 16.73
N ILE A 9 -8.20 21.42 17.34
CA ILE A 9 -7.02 20.93 18.06
C ILE A 9 -5.89 20.60 17.07
N ILE A 10 -6.22 19.90 15.97
CA ILE A 10 -5.23 19.54 14.93
C ILE A 10 -4.71 20.80 14.24
N LYS A 11 -5.61 21.72 13.88
CA LYS A 11 -5.26 23.00 13.26
C LYS A 11 -4.34 23.81 14.18
N GLY A 12 -4.67 23.92 15.46
CA GLY A 12 -3.84 24.61 16.45
C GLY A 12 -2.47 23.96 16.66
N ALA A 13 -2.36 22.62 16.56
CA ALA A 13 -1.10 21.92 16.60
C ALA A 13 -0.23 22.28 15.38
N ILE A 14 -0.80 22.22 14.17
CA ILE A 14 -0.14 22.55 12.91
C ILE A 14 0.36 24.01 12.92
N GLU A 15 -0.49 24.96 13.35
CA GLU A 15 -0.13 26.40 13.46
C GLU A 15 1.03 26.65 14.42
N LYS A 16 1.21 25.79 15.42
CA LYS A 16 2.33 25.83 16.38
C LYS A 16 3.53 25.01 15.95
N GLY A 17 3.52 24.44 14.72
CA GLY A 17 4.61 23.58 14.23
C GLY A 17 4.71 22.23 14.94
N ILE A 18 3.68 21.82 15.69
CA ILE A 18 3.64 20.51 16.36
C ILE A 18 3.31 19.45 15.32
N PRO A 19 4.14 18.40 15.17
CA PRO A 19 3.87 17.32 14.24
C PRO A 19 2.54 16.61 14.53
N VAL A 20 1.71 16.50 13.49
CA VAL A 20 0.51 15.66 13.51
C VAL A 20 0.81 14.42 12.68
N ILE A 21 0.75 13.26 13.31
CA ILE A 21 1.02 11.97 12.68
C ILE A 21 -0.18 11.03 12.80
N THR A 22 -0.27 10.09 11.88
CA THR A 22 -1.20 8.99 11.99
C THR A 22 -0.55 7.78 12.66
N GLU A 23 -1.34 6.87 13.13
CA GLU A 23 -0.91 5.69 13.88
C GLU A 23 0.04 4.79 13.06
N VAL A 24 -0.12 4.74 11.74
CA VAL A 24 0.79 3.96 10.85
C VAL A 24 2.21 4.52 10.80
N GLU A 25 2.38 5.82 10.98
CA GLU A 25 3.70 6.43 11.14
C GLU A 25 4.38 5.94 12.42
N LEU A 26 3.64 5.91 13.53
CA LEU A 26 4.15 5.36 14.80
C LEU A 26 4.52 3.88 14.65
N ALA A 27 3.64 3.08 14.02
CA ALA A 27 3.91 1.68 13.75
C ALA A 27 5.22 1.47 12.95
N TYR A 28 5.46 2.30 11.94
CA TYR A 28 6.69 2.26 11.14
C TYR A 28 7.93 2.58 11.99
N GLN A 29 7.86 3.61 12.83
CA GLN A 29 9.00 4.05 13.65
C GLN A 29 9.43 3.04 14.71
N ILE A 30 8.49 2.22 15.21
CA ILE A 30 8.77 1.24 16.26
C ILE A 30 8.99 -0.18 15.73
N SER A 31 8.63 -0.47 14.47
CA SER A 31 8.73 -1.81 13.88
C SER A 31 10.18 -2.16 13.54
N GLU A 32 10.60 -3.38 13.92
CA GLU A 32 11.83 -3.99 13.40
C GLU A 32 11.58 -4.80 12.12
N ALA A 33 10.33 -5.15 11.83
CA ALA A 33 9.94 -5.96 10.68
C ALA A 33 9.75 -5.10 9.42
N PRO A 34 10.12 -5.62 8.23
CA PRO A 34 9.78 -4.98 6.97
C PRO A 34 8.26 -4.91 6.76
N ILE A 35 7.81 -3.83 6.12
CA ILE A 35 6.39 -3.59 5.83
C ILE A 35 6.12 -3.75 4.34
N VAL A 36 5.09 -4.51 4.01
CA VAL A 36 4.41 -4.51 2.71
C VAL A 36 3.15 -3.67 2.87
N GLY A 37 3.13 -2.47 2.29
CA GLY A 37 2.01 -1.54 2.39
C GLY A 37 1.11 -1.63 1.17
N ILE A 38 -0.20 -1.79 1.37
CA ILE A 38 -1.19 -1.92 0.31
C ILE A 38 -2.19 -0.77 0.39
N THR A 39 -2.34 -0.01 -0.70
CA THR A 39 -3.35 1.02 -0.84
C THR A 39 -4.08 0.91 -2.17
N GLY A 40 -5.08 1.74 -2.35
CA GLY A 40 -5.93 1.83 -3.54
C GLY A 40 -7.37 2.16 -3.17
N THR A 41 -8.24 2.33 -4.14
CA THR A 41 -9.66 2.53 -3.88
C THR A 41 -10.34 1.23 -3.56
N ASN A 42 -10.22 0.23 -4.42
CA ASN A 42 -10.84 -1.09 -4.30
C ASN A 42 -9.81 -2.21 -4.22
N GLY A 43 -10.19 -3.36 -3.67
CA GLY A 43 -9.39 -4.57 -3.64
C GLY A 43 -8.29 -4.61 -2.56
N LYS A 44 -8.13 -3.59 -1.74
CA LYS A 44 -7.11 -3.55 -0.68
C LYS A 44 -7.18 -4.76 0.24
N THR A 45 -8.33 -4.99 0.85
CA THR A 45 -8.54 -6.07 1.83
C THR A 45 -8.26 -7.44 1.23
N THR A 46 -8.82 -7.71 0.03
CA THR A 46 -8.58 -8.96 -0.69
C THR A 46 -7.10 -9.16 -0.99
N THR A 47 -6.43 -8.13 -1.49
CA THR A 47 -4.99 -8.18 -1.81
C THR A 47 -4.15 -8.37 -0.56
N THR A 48 -4.44 -7.65 0.52
CA THR A 48 -3.73 -7.77 1.81
C THR A 48 -3.87 -9.18 2.37
N THR A 49 -5.09 -9.74 2.38
CA THR A 49 -5.34 -11.09 2.87
C THR A 49 -4.65 -12.14 1.99
N LEU A 50 -4.69 -11.98 0.66
CA LEU A 50 -4.05 -12.92 -0.26
C LEU A 50 -2.53 -12.92 -0.08
N ILE A 51 -1.89 -11.74 0.01
CA ILE A 51 -0.44 -11.64 0.28
C ILE A 51 -0.10 -12.29 1.62
N TYR A 52 -0.89 -12.04 2.67
CA TYR A 52 -0.71 -12.66 3.97
C TYR A 52 -0.76 -14.19 3.89
N GLU A 53 -1.77 -14.76 3.24
CA GLU A 53 -1.91 -16.22 3.13
C GLU A 53 -0.79 -16.86 2.28
N VAL A 54 -0.35 -16.20 1.20
CA VAL A 54 0.78 -16.67 0.38
C VAL A 54 2.08 -16.67 1.20
N LEU A 55 2.38 -15.59 1.90
CA LEU A 55 3.58 -15.50 2.76
C LEU A 55 3.53 -16.53 3.90
N LYS A 56 2.37 -16.74 4.50
CA LYS A 56 2.14 -17.75 5.54
C LYS A 56 2.37 -19.17 5.02
N ALA A 57 1.83 -19.48 3.84
CA ALA A 57 2.05 -20.77 3.19
C ALA A 57 3.52 -21.01 2.84
N ALA A 58 4.27 -19.94 2.54
CA ALA A 58 5.72 -19.96 2.31
C ALA A 58 6.57 -20.00 3.60
N GLY A 59 5.97 -20.00 4.78
CA GLY A 59 6.69 -20.04 6.07
C GLY A 59 7.40 -18.74 6.46
N LEU A 60 6.97 -17.60 5.91
CA LEU A 60 7.62 -16.28 6.11
C LEU A 60 7.07 -15.47 7.28
N ASN A 61 6.31 -16.09 8.20
CA ASN A 61 5.79 -15.49 9.42
C ASN A 61 5.15 -14.09 9.25
N PRO A 62 4.16 -13.91 8.34
CA PRO A 62 3.54 -12.62 8.14
C PRO A 62 2.64 -12.23 9.31
N LEU A 63 2.52 -10.92 9.53
CA LEU A 63 1.56 -10.30 10.44
C LEU A 63 0.66 -9.37 9.64
N ILE A 64 -0.63 -9.31 9.97
CA ILE A 64 -1.60 -8.44 9.27
C ILE A 64 -1.96 -7.25 10.15
N ALA A 65 -2.02 -6.05 9.57
CA ALA A 65 -2.24 -4.82 10.32
C ALA A 65 -2.87 -3.69 9.48
N GLY A 66 -3.19 -2.59 10.11
CA GLY A 66 -3.58 -1.34 9.48
C GLY A 66 -5.08 -1.09 9.49
N ASN A 67 -5.66 -0.80 8.32
CA ASN A 67 -7.10 -0.50 8.19
C ASN A 67 -8.00 -1.74 8.39
N ILE A 68 -7.41 -2.92 8.44
CA ILE A 68 -8.05 -4.20 8.75
C ILE A 68 -7.25 -4.94 9.83
N GLY A 69 -7.91 -5.86 10.52
CA GLY A 69 -7.27 -6.67 11.57
C GLY A 69 -6.95 -5.87 12.81
N THR A 70 -5.73 -6.01 13.29
CA THR A 70 -5.23 -5.37 14.50
C THR A 70 -4.61 -4.01 14.21
N VAL A 71 -4.69 -3.10 15.16
CA VAL A 71 -4.04 -1.77 15.13
C VAL A 71 -2.55 -1.92 14.84
N ALA A 72 -2.04 -1.18 13.84
CA ALA A 72 -0.71 -1.38 13.31
C ALA A 72 0.41 -1.16 14.34
N SER A 73 0.28 -0.19 15.24
CA SER A 73 1.25 0.05 16.32
C SER A 73 1.34 -1.11 17.31
N GLY A 74 0.21 -1.76 17.63
CA GLY A 74 0.19 -2.95 18.49
C GLY A 74 0.93 -4.12 17.83
N VAL A 75 0.68 -4.37 16.54
CA VAL A 75 1.40 -5.40 15.77
C VAL A 75 2.89 -5.07 15.68
N ALA A 76 3.24 -3.81 15.42
CA ALA A 76 4.62 -3.36 15.29
C ALA A 76 5.46 -3.53 16.57
N MET A 77 4.84 -3.38 17.73
CA MET A 77 5.50 -3.61 19.03
C MET A 77 5.92 -5.07 19.27
N GLU A 78 5.18 -6.01 18.70
CA GLU A 78 5.40 -7.45 18.85
C GLU A 78 6.22 -8.04 17.70
N ALA A 79 6.28 -7.33 16.56
CA ALA A 79 6.94 -7.77 15.35
C ALA A 79 8.46 -7.80 15.52
N LYS A 80 9.08 -8.88 15.04
CA LYS A 80 10.52 -9.09 15.02
C LYS A 80 11.05 -9.01 13.59
N LYS A 81 12.35 -8.92 13.42
CA LYS A 81 13.03 -8.81 12.11
C LYS A 81 12.69 -9.93 11.13
N GLU A 82 12.39 -11.12 11.63
CA GLU A 82 11.99 -12.29 10.82
C GLU A 82 10.52 -12.27 10.39
N ASN A 83 9.70 -11.35 10.91
CA ASN A 83 8.33 -11.15 10.48
C ASN A 83 8.28 -10.25 9.22
N THR A 84 7.13 -10.27 8.55
CA THR A 84 6.75 -9.30 7.51
C THR A 84 5.38 -8.76 7.87
N ILE A 85 5.26 -7.45 8.07
CA ILE A 85 3.95 -6.83 8.33
C ILE A 85 3.28 -6.52 6.99
N VAL A 86 2.14 -7.15 6.71
CA VAL A 86 1.28 -6.87 5.56
C VAL A 86 0.21 -5.87 6.01
N MET A 87 0.29 -4.64 5.54
CA MET A 87 -0.45 -3.50 6.08
C MET A 87 -1.40 -2.89 5.05
N GLU A 88 -2.70 -2.97 5.33
CA GLU A 88 -3.70 -2.22 4.56
C GLU A 88 -3.70 -0.75 4.96
N LEU A 89 -3.64 0.17 3.97
CA LEU A 89 -3.51 1.60 4.19
C LEU A 89 -4.62 2.38 3.49
N SER A 90 -5.36 3.17 4.25
CA SER A 90 -6.32 4.14 3.75
C SER A 90 -5.63 5.46 3.36
N SER A 91 -6.31 6.29 2.53
CA SER A 91 -5.84 7.63 2.21
C SER A 91 -5.68 8.51 3.46
N PHE A 92 -6.59 8.37 4.43
CA PHE A 92 -6.55 9.11 5.69
C PHE A 92 -5.30 8.79 6.53
N GLN A 93 -4.90 7.53 6.58
CA GLN A 93 -3.69 7.10 7.29
C GLN A 93 -2.43 7.66 6.61
N LEU A 94 -2.39 7.65 5.28
CA LEU A 94 -1.26 8.12 4.48
C LEU A 94 -1.09 9.65 4.47
N MET A 95 -2.09 10.43 4.88
CA MET A 95 -1.94 11.89 5.02
C MET A 95 -1.05 12.32 6.17
N GLY A 96 -0.96 11.52 7.23
CA GLY A 96 -0.19 11.87 8.45
C GLY A 96 1.13 11.13 8.58
N ILE A 97 1.74 10.71 7.47
CA ILE A 97 3.07 10.11 7.47
C ILE A 97 4.17 11.16 7.36
N ARG A 98 5.34 10.88 7.93
CA ARG A 98 6.51 11.76 7.93
C ARG A 98 7.81 11.08 7.52
N THR A 99 7.92 9.78 7.75
CA THR A 99 9.09 8.97 7.43
C THR A 99 8.68 7.58 6.93
N PHE A 100 7.40 7.26 6.97
CA PHE A 100 6.86 5.97 6.57
C PHE A 100 7.32 5.58 5.15
N ALA A 101 8.14 4.55 5.05
CA ALA A 101 8.68 4.01 3.82
C ALA A 101 8.55 2.47 3.83
N PRO A 102 7.44 1.91 3.33
CA PRO A 102 7.30 0.47 3.28
C PRO A 102 8.33 -0.14 2.33
N LYS A 103 8.87 -1.31 2.67
CA LYS A 103 9.83 -2.04 1.82
C LYS A 103 9.23 -2.37 0.45
N ILE A 104 7.95 -2.70 0.44
CA ILE A 104 7.17 -2.89 -0.77
C ILE A 104 5.88 -2.09 -0.62
N ALA A 105 5.63 -1.16 -1.53
CA ALA A 105 4.35 -0.47 -1.70
C ALA A 105 3.56 -1.15 -2.82
N LEU A 106 2.23 -1.25 -2.66
CA LEU A 106 1.33 -1.71 -3.72
C LEU A 106 0.15 -0.75 -3.87
N ILE A 107 -0.10 -0.30 -5.10
CA ILE A 107 -1.27 0.51 -5.45
C ILE A 107 -2.15 -0.30 -6.40
N THR A 108 -3.35 -0.70 -5.93
CA THR A 108 -4.27 -1.52 -6.73
C THR A 108 -4.96 -0.74 -7.83
N ASN A 109 -5.55 0.41 -7.48
CA ASN A 109 -6.27 1.30 -8.39
C ASN A 109 -6.61 2.62 -7.68
N LEU A 110 -6.93 3.65 -8.47
CA LEU A 110 -7.36 4.97 -8.00
C LEU A 110 -8.64 5.38 -8.72
N TYR A 111 -9.76 5.41 -8.01
CA TYR A 111 -11.06 5.89 -8.49
C TYR A 111 -11.61 6.94 -7.52
N GLU A 112 -12.53 7.76 -7.97
CA GLU A 112 -13.18 8.77 -7.12
C GLU A 112 -13.81 8.13 -5.88
N ALA A 113 -13.38 8.58 -4.70
CA ALA A 113 -13.91 8.18 -3.41
C ALA A 113 -13.57 9.23 -2.35
N HIS A 114 -14.40 9.35 -1.32
CA HIS A 114 -14.18 10.26 -0.18
C HIS A 114 -13.91 11.72 -0.58
N LEU A 115 -14.58 12.21 -1.63
CA LEU A 115 -14.39 13.59 -2.12
C LEU A 115 -14.92 14.63 -1.13
N ASP A 116 -15.88 14.25 -0.30
CA ASP A 116 -16.37 15.03 0.84
C ASP A 116 -15.27 15.39 1.85
N TYR A 117 -14.27 14.50 1.99
CA TYR A 117 -13.14 14.72 2.88
C TYR A 117 -11.94 15.33 2.14
N HIS A 118 -11.57 14.79 0.97
CA HIS A 118 -10.38 15.20 0.22
C HIS A 118 -10.59 16.45 -0.65
N GLY A 119 -11.86 16.85 -0.87
CA GLY A 119 -12.25 18.00 -1.69
C GLY A 119 -12.29 17.72 -3.19
N ASN A 120 -11.33 16.99 -3.73
CA ASN A 120 -11.27 16.59 -5.14
C ASN A 120 -10.47 15.30 -5.35
N PHE A 121 -10.54 14.75 -6.56
CA PHE A 121 -9.89 13.50 -6.92
C PHE A 121 -8.35 13.59 -6.87
N ASP A 122 -7.76 14.70 -7.31
CA ASP A 122 -6.30 14.89 -7.30
C ASP A 122 -5.75 14.87 -5.86
N SER A 123 -6.44 15.51 -4.93
CA SER A 123 -6.07 15.46 -3.50
C SER A 123 -6.17 14.06 -2.91
N TYR A 124 -7.18 13.28 -3.34
CA TYR A 124 -7.32 11.88 -2.94
C TYR A 124 -6.19 11.01 -3.52
N CYS A 125 -5.85 11.17 -4.80
CA CYS A 125 -4.72 10.49 -5.43
C CYS A 125 -3.40 10.85 -4.74
N THR A 126 -3.17 12.14 -4.47
CA THR A 126 -2.00 12.63 -3.73
C THR A 126 -1.90 12.00 -2.35
N ALA A 127 -3.01 11.90 -1.61
CA ALA A 127 -3.02 11.26 -0.30
C ALA A 127 -2.59 9.78 -0.37
N LYS A 128 -3.01 9.04 -1.40
CA LYS A 128 -2.61 7.63 -1.58
C LYS A 128 -1.19 7.48 -2.11
N SER A 129 -0.75 8.36 -3.01
CA SER A 129 0.61 8.34 -3.55
C SER A 129 1.67 8.61 -2.46
N ASN A 130 1.30 9.19 -1.32
CA ASN A 130 2.20 9.33 -0.18
C ASN A 130 2.81 8.00 0.28
N ILE A 131 2.24 6.84 -0.05
CA ILE A 131 2.81 5.52 0.27
C ILE A 131 4.23 5.36 -0.29
N THR A 132 4.57 6.06 -1.37
CA THR A 132 5.90 6.03 -2.01
C THR A 132 6.82 7.17 -1.60
N LYS A 133 6.29 8.16 -0.87
CA LYS A 133 6.93 9.47 -0.66
C LYS A 133 8.32 9.40 -0.04
N TYR A 134 8.56 8.45 0.84
CA TYR A 134 9.84 8.29 1.56
C TYR A 134 10.59 7.02 1.17
N GLN A 135 10.10 6.27 0.18
CA GLN A 135 10.81 5.14 -0.39
C GLN A 135 12.11 5.60 -1.07
N THR A 136 13.03 4.68 -1.20
CA THR A 136 14.33 4.85 -1.87
C THR A 136 14.45 3.86 -3.03
N ASN A 137 15.54 3.92 -3.78
CA ASN A 137 15.84 2.95 -4.85
C ASN A 137 16.07 1.51 -4.36
N ASN A 138 16.16 1.31 -3.04
CA ASN A 138 16.24 -0.02 -2.42
C ASN A 138 14.86 -0.61 -2.12
N ASP A 139 13.79 0.13 -2.35
CA ASP A 139 12.41 -0.25 -2.07
C ASP A 139 11.67 -0.54 -3.38
N TYR A 140 10.46 -1.08 -3.30
CA TYR A 140 9.71 -1.50 -4.47
C TYR A 140 8.31 -0.86 -4.48
N LEU A 141 7.87 -0.45 -5.67
CA LEU A 141 6.50 -0.07 -5.94
C LEU A 141 5.87 -1.04 -6.94
N VAL A 142 4.93 -1.86 -6.47
CA VAL A 142 4.07 -2.69 -7.32
C VAL A 142 2.85 -1.86 -7.71
N TYR A 143 2.57 -1.74 -9.01
CA TYR A 143 1.57 -0.81 -9.49
C TYR A 143 0.75 -1.33 -10.68
N ASN A 144 -0.50 -0.90 -10.75
CA ASN A 144 -1.42 -1.22 -11.84
C ASN A 144 -1.07 -0.43 -13.10
N ALA A 145 -0.54 -1.10 -14.11
CA ALA A 145 -0.17 -0.51 -15.39
C ALA A 145 -1.36 -0.33 -16.35
N ASP A 146 -2.58 -0.69 -15.95
CA ASP A 146 -3.80 -0.51 -16.72
C ASP A 146 -4.51 0.83 -16.44
N GLN A 147 -3.99 1.64 -15.50
CA GLN A 147 -4.62 2.87 -15.07
C GLN A 147 -3.64 4.04 -15.04
N GLN A 148 -3.99 5.11 -15.77
CA GLN A 148 -3.10 6.26 -15.99
C GLN A 148 -2.70 6.98 -14.69
N GLU A 149 -3.64 7.13 -13.75
CA GLU A 149 -3.38 7.78 -12.45
C GLU A 149 -2.36 7.01 -11.63
N VAL A 150 -2.36 5.68 -11.70
CA VAL A 150 -1.39 4.82 -11.01
C VAL A 150 -0.04 4.82 -11.71
N ILE A 151 -0.03 4.85 -13.06
CA ILE A 151 1.19 5.00 -13.87
C ILE A 151 1.91 6.30 -13.51
N GLN A 152 1.18 7.42 -13.39
CA GLN A 152 1.76 8.73 -13.01
C GLN A 152 2.44 8.67 -11.63
N VAL A 153 1.90 7.93 -10.67
CA VAL A 153 2.56 7.72 -9.37
C VAL A 153 3.85 6.92 -9.53
N ALA A 154 3.84 5.89 -10.38
CA ALA A 154 5.03 5.06 -10.62
C ALA A 154 6.14 5.84 -11.34
N GLU A 155 5.81 6.72 -12.30
CA GLU A 155 6.75 7.58 -13.01
C GLU A 155 7.44 8.60 -12.08
N GLN A 156 6.77 9.03 -11.01
CA GLN A 156 7.31 9.98 -10.02
C GLN A 156 8.06 9.28 -8.88
N SER A 157 7.94 7.96 -8.76
CA SER A 157 8.57 7.20 -7.69
C SER A 157 10.06 6.99 -7.93
N VAL A 158 10.87 7.09 -6.87
CA VAL A 158 12.30 6.71 -6.89
C VAL A 158 12.52 5.23 -6.59
N ALA A 159 11.48 4.51 -6.14
CA ALA A 159 11.55 3.09 -5.86
C ALA A 159 11.67 2.27 -7.16
N THR A 160 12.17 1.04 -7.04
CA THR A 160 12.14 0.09 -8.15
C THR A 160 10.68 -0.27 -8.48
N THR A 161 10.22 0.08 -9.68
CA THR A 161 8.84 -0.14 -10.09
C THR A 161 8.62 -1.53 -10.67
N VAL A 162 7.51 -2.17 -10.28
CA VAL A 162 7.10 -3.51 -10.75
C VAL A 162 5.65 -3.42 -11.23
N PRO A 163 5.41 -3.38 -12.55
CA PRO A 163 4.07 -3.29 -13.11
C PRO A 163 3.28 -4.58 -12.96
N PHE A 164 1.96 -4.46 -12.85
CA PHE A 164 1.05 -5.55 -13.16
C PHE A 164 -0.06 -5.08 -14.11
N SER A 165 -0.54 -5.98 -14.98
CA SER A 165 -1.59 -5.67 -15.96
C SER A 165 -2.46 -6.89 -16.22
N VAL A 166 -3.75 -6.66 -16.42
CA VAL A 166 -4.69 -7.66 -16.93
C VAL A 166 -5.05 -7.44 -18.41
N LYS A 167 -4.53 -6.35 -19.02
CA LYS A 167 -4.86 -5.92 -20.39
C LYS A 167 -3.72 -6.10 -21.38
N GLN A 168 -2.48 -6.11 -20.91
CA GLN A 168 -1.30 -6.12 -21.77
C GLN A 168 -0.13 -6.84 -21.11
N VAL A 169 0.78 -7.34 -21.93
CA VAL A 169 2.07 -7.85 -21.47
C VAL A 169 2.91 -6.67 -20.94
N VAL A 170 3.54 -6.86 -19.79
CA VAL A 170 4.43 -5.87 -19.18
C VAL A 170 5.80 -6.47 -18.91
N ASP A 171 6.84 -5.68 -19.15
CA ASP A 171 8.22 -6.06 -18.85
C ASP A 171 8.47 -6.04 -17.32
N ASN A 172 9.23 -7.02 -16.84
CA ASN A 172 9.64 -7.12 -15.42
C ASN A 172 8.48 -7.11 -14.40
N GLY A 173 7.28 -7.52 -14.82
CA GLY A 173 6.08 -7.49 -14.00
C GLY A 173 5.19 -8.72 -14.16
N ALA A 174 3.98 -8.62 -13.61
CA ALA A 174 2.95 -9.66 -13.70
C ALA A 174 1.88 -9.28 -14.73
N TYR A 175 1.42 -10.24 -15.53
CA TYR A 175 0.37 -10.02 -16.53
C TYR A 175 -0.42 -11.28 -16.82
N ILE A 176 -1.55 -11.12 -17.52
CA ILE A 176 -2.36 -12.24 -18.00
C ILE A 176 -2.09 -12.45 -19.49
N GLU A 177 -1.72 -13.67 -19.86
CA GLU A 177 -1.56 -14.11 -21.23
C GLU A 177 -1.87 -15.61 -21.35
N ASP A 178 -2.49 -16.03 -22.45
CA ASP A 178 -2.86 -17.42 -22.74
C ASP A 178 -3.66 -18.12 -21.62
N GLY A 179 -4.53 -17.39 -20.95
CA GLY A 179 -5.35 -17.94 -19.86
C GLY A 179 -4.58 -18.22 -18.56
N ALA A 180 -3.41 -17.63 -18.38
CA ALA A 180 -2.58 -17.81 -17.21
C ALA A 180 -2.05 -16.45 -16.67
N VAL A 181 -1.78 -16.38 -15.37
CA VAL A 181 -0.99 -15.32 -14.76
C VAL A 181 0.48 -15.67 -14.99
N LYS A 182 1.20 -14.74 -15.58
CA LYS A 182 2.64 -14.84 -15.82
C LYS A 182 3.38 -13.76 -15.02
N TYR A 183 4.61 -14.05 -14.62
CA TYR A 183 5.54 -13.10 -14.04
C TYR A 183 6.89 -13.20 -14.76
N LYS A 184 7.33 -12.12 -15.40
CA LYS A 184 8.58 -12.07 -16.18
C LYS A 184 8.67 -13.18 -17.24
N GLY A 185 7.54 -13.51 -17.88
CA GLY A 185 7.44 -14.56 -18.90
C GLY A 185 7.19 -15.97 -18.37
N GLU A 186 7.34 -16.22 -17.07
CA GLU A 186 7.10 -17.54 -16.48
C GLU A 186 5.64 -17.67 -16.03
N THR A 187 5.00 -18.78 -16.33
CA THR A 187 3.63 -19.08 -15.87
C THR A 187 3.64 -19.36 -14.37
N ILE A 188 2.84 -18.61 -13.63
CA ILE A 188 2.68 -18.77 -12.17
C ILE A 188 1.47 -19.64 -11.85
N ILE A 189 0.31 -19.38 -12.50
CA ILE A 189 -0.93 -20.12 -12.26
C ILE A 189 -1.86 -19.98 -13.46
N SER A 190 -2.61 -21.05 -13.78
CA SER A 190 -3.71 -20.98 -14.75
C SER A 190 -4.89 -20.21 -14.15
N LEU A 191 -5.58 -19.39 -14.95
CA LEU A 191 -6.82 -18.74 -14.51
C LEU A 191 -7.91 -19.74 -14.16
N ALA A 192 -7.91 -20.94 -14.76
CA ALA A 192 -8.85 -22.01 -14.46
C ALA A 192 -8.66 -22.61 -13.05
N ASP A 193 -7.47 -22.46 -12.47
CA ASP A 193 -7.12 -22.95 -11.13
C ASP A 193 -7.39 -21.90 -10.04
N ILE A 194 -7.77 -20.67 -10.42
CA ILE A 194 -8.11 -19.61 -9.48
C ILE A 194 -9.56 -19.76 -9.06
N VAL A 195 -9.79 -20.24 -7.85
CA VAL A 195 -11.12 -20.31 -7.25
C VAL A 195 -11.28 -19.10 -6.32
N LEU A 196 -12.07 -18.13 -6.75
CA LEU A 196 -12.48 -17.02 -5.91
C LEU A 196 -13.79 -17.39 -5.19
N PRO A 197 -13.93 -17.07 -3.89
CA PRO A 197 -15.15 -17.31 -3.15
C PRO A 197 -16.31 -16.46 -3.63
#